data_1b606c9b8f20bd94bdbc11585a532418
#
_entry.id   1b606c9b8f20bd94bdbc11585a532418
#
_cell.length_a   1.000
_cell.length_b   1.000
_cell.length_c   1.000
_cell.angle_alpha   90.00
_cell.angle_beta   90.00
_cell.angle_gamma   90.00
#
_symmetry.space_group_name_H-M   'P 1'
#
loop_
_entity.id
_entity.type
_entity.pdbx_description
1 polymer ?
#
loop_
_entity_poly.entity_id
_entity_poly.type
_entity_poly.pdbx_seq_one_letter_code
_entity_poly.pdbx_strand_id
1 'polypeptide(L)'
;MISLRGLTDHTIVSYSTYIRVYLDYLSYILHKMPEDVSWAELRGFVRWLQKEKNLSDRTINHCISQLRFFTLYVLHKPWDASQLPMRRFDSYLPYVPSQKETWAFIHSFSNPKHKAILSLMYSAGLRVGEVCALRYEDISRSSMRIHIRHSKARSDRYAILSRNALDILTQYWFHAGRPTGFLFPNRKDPARPMASYTVNQFIFAKEKELGLKHQLTCHSFRHAFGTHLYENGADLLTIKALLGHKSLNSTTIYVHLASNGISNAVSPFDRMGGGSLG
;
A
#
# COMPACT_ATOMS: atom_id res chain seq x y z
N MET A 1 3.28 -13.55 -23.95
CA MET A 1 2.17 -13.77 -23.01
C MET A 1 2.08 -12.70 -21.91
N ILE A 2 3.19 -12.27 -21.32
CA ILE A 2 3.23 -11.17 -20.31
C ILE A 2 2.67 -9.87 -20.89
N SER A 3 3.08 -9.50 -22.10
CA SER A 3 2.56 -8.33 -22.85
C SER A 3 1.07 -8.42 -23.18
N LEU A 4 0.56 -9.61 -23.47
CA LEU A 4 -0.86 -9.83 -23.80
C LEU A 4 -1.81 -9.62 -22.60
N ARG A 5 -1.33 -9.78 -21.36
CA ARG A 5 -2.12 -9.52 -20.14
C ARG A 5 -1.98 -8.10 -19.60
N GLY A 6 -1.18 -7.28 -20.27
CA GLY A 6 -0.93 -5.89 -19.85
C GLY A 6 -0.41 -5.78 -18.41
N LEU A 7 0.44 -6.71 -17.97
CA LEU A 7 1.09 -6.63 -16.67
C LEU A 7 2.09 -5.45 -16.65
N THR A 8 2.17 -4.77 -15.53
CA THR A 8 3.16 -3.71 -15.35
C THR A 8 4.56 -4.31 -15.14
N ASP A 9 5.61 -3.58 -15.50
CA ASP A 9 7.01 -4.01 -15.28
C ASP A 9 7.27 -4.41 -13.83
N HIS A 10 6.71 -3.66 -12.87
CA HIS A 10 6.80 -3.99 -11.45
C HIS A 10 6.16 -5.36 -11.13
N THR A 11 5.03 -5.68 -11.75
CA THR A 11 4.39 -6.99 -11.58
C THR A 11 5.24 -8.09 -12.18
N ILE A 12 5.85 -7.85 -13.35
CA ILE A 12 6.75 -8.79 -14.02
C ILE A 12 7.96 -9.08 -13.11
N VAL A 13 8.62 -8.05 -12.62
CA VAL A 13 9.77 -8.19 -11.69
C VAL A 13 9.35 -8.95 -10.43
N SER A 14 8.18 -8.63 -9.85
CA SER A 14 7.66 -9.34 -8.68
C SER A 14 7.41 -10.81 -8.96
N TYR A 15 6.80 -11.15 -10.10
CA TYR A 15 6.53 -12.55 -10.49
C TYR A 15 7.82 -13.31 -10.80
N SER A 16 8.84 -12.67 -11.34
CA SER A 16 10.11 -13.32 -11.67
C SER A 16 10.98 -13.63 -10.44
N THR A 17 10.75 -12.98 -9.31
CA THR A 17 11.61 -13.11 -8.14
C THR A 17 11.68 -14.54 -7.62
N TYR A 18 10.55 -15.14 -7.27
CA TYR A 18 10.54 -16.51 -6.74
C TYR A 18 10.58 -17.58 -7.83
N ILE A 19 10.20 -17.25 -9.08
CA ILE A 19 10.42 -18.15 -10.21
C ILE A 19 11.92 -18.34 -10.43
N ARG A 20 12.73 -17.28 -10.33
CA ARG A 20 14.21 -17.42 -10.41
C ARG A 20 14.74 -18.32 -9.30
N VAL A 21 14.34 -18.07 -8.05
CA VAL A 21 14.73 -18.92 -6.92
C VAL A 21 14.30 -20.38 -7.12
N TYR A 22 13.14 -20.61 -7.73
CA TYR A 22 12.66 -21.95 -8.08
C TYR A 22 13.52 -22.62 -9.15
N LEU A 23 13.86 -21.91 -10.21
CA LEU A 23 14.73 -22.43 -11.27
C LEU A 23 16.13 -22.73 -10.76
N ASP A 24 16.68 -21.87 -9.89
CA ASP A 24 17.96 -22.12 -9.22
C ASP A 24 17.89 -23.39 -8.36
N TYR A 25 16.79 -23.58 -7.58
CA TYR A 25 16.59 -24.78 -6.79
C TYR A 25 16.51 -26.04 -7.65
N LEU A 26 15.82 -25.98 -8.79
CA LEU A 26 15.76 -27.10 -9.73
C LEU A 26 17.13 -27.43 -10.32
N SER A 27 17.88 -26.42 -10.74
CA SER A 27 19.19 -26.59 -11.35
C SER A 27 20.25 -27.14 -10.39
N TYR A 28 20.31 -26.56 -9.15
CA TYR A 28 21.41 -26.86 -8.22
C TYR A 28 21.10 -27.99 -7.23
N ILE A 29 19.82 -28.28 -6.95
CA ILE A 29 19.45 -29.24 -5.92
C ILE A 29 18.78 -30.47 -6.51
N LEU A 30 17.84 -30.30 -7.45
CA LEU A 30 17.12 -31.44 -8.03
C LEU A 30 17.70 -31.93 -9.36
N HIS A 31 18.51 -31.10 -10.05
CA HIS A 31 19.05 -31.38 -11.38
C HIS A 31 17.95 -31.80 -12.39
N LYS A 32 16.83 -31.05 -12.39
CA LYS A 32 15.64 -31.33 -13.22
C LYS A 32 15.18 -30.12 -14.01
N MET A 33 14.52 -30.38 -15.11
CA MET A 33 13.80 -29.37 -15.88
C MET A 33 12.44 -29.07 -15.21
N PRO A 34 11.90 -27.84 -15.34
CA PRO A 34 10.63 -27.48 -14.73
C PRO A 34 9.44 -28.34 -15.19
N GLU A 35 9.51 -28.88 -16.40
CA GLU A 35 8.50 -29.73 -16.99
C GLU A 35 8.40 -31.10 -16.30
N ASP A 36 9.49 -31.59 -15.70
CA ASP A 36 9.61 -32.93 -15.12
C ASP A 36 9.39 -32.96 -13.59
N VAL A 37 9.01 -31.81 -13.02
CA VAL A 37 8.85 -31.68 -11.58
C VAL A 37 7.50 -32.23 -11.13
N SER A 38 7.54 -33.16 -10.19
CA SER A 38 6.36 -33.72 -9.54
C SER A 38 5.78 -32.79 -8.47
N TRP A 39 4.53 -33.03 -8.09
CA TRP A 39 3.90 -32.33 -6.96
C TRP A 39 4.64 -32.54 -5.62
N ALA A 40 5.24 -33.71 -5.43
CA ALA A 40 6.04 -33.99 -4.24
C ALA A 40 7.29 -33.10 -4.17
N GLU A 41 7.95 -32.87 -5.29
CA GLU A 41 9.12 -32.01 -5.40
C GLU A 41 8.75 -30.53 -5.29
N LEU A 42 7.61 -30.10 -5.83
CA LEU A 42 7.08 -28.74 -5.60
C LEU A 42 6.81 -28.49 -4.10
N ARG A 43 6.22 -29.46 -3.41
CA ARG A 43 6.07 -29.39 -1.94
C ARG A 43 7.42 -29.37 -1.25
N GLY A 44 8.41 -30.11 -1.75
CA GLY A 44 9.80 -30.10 -1.27
C GLY A 44 10.42 -28.69 -1.36
N PHE A 45 10.27 -28.02 -2.51
CA PHE A 45 10.73 -26.64 -2.69
C PHE A 45 10.06 -25.66 -1.72
N VAL A 46 8.75 -25.75 -1.52
CA VAL A 46 8.05 -24.88 -0.57
C VAL A 46 8.52 -25.13 0.87
N ARG A 47 8.78 -26.38 1.25
CA ARG A 47 9.37 -26.71 2.57
C ARG A 47 10.78 -26.17 2.70
N TRP A 48 11.58 -26.24 1.64
CA TRP A 48 12.93 -25.65 1.60
C TRP A 48 12.90 -24.13 1.79
N LEU A 49 11.99 -23.43 1.11
CA LEU A 49 11.79 -21.99 1.32
C LEU A 49 11.47 -21.63 2.78
N GLN A 50 10.69 -22.48 3.45
CA GLN A 50 10.33 -22.29 4.85
C GLN A 50 11.51 -22.54 5.77
N LYS A 51 12.21 -23.66 5.60
CA LYS A 51 13.25 -24.11 6.52
C LYS A 51 14.58 -23.39 6.31
N GLU A 52 15.05 -23.32 5.05
CA GLU A 52 16.37 -22.80 4.72
C GLU A 52 16.37 -21.29 4.47
N LYS A 53 15.26 -20.74 3.95
CA LYS A 53 15.13 -19.30 3.71
C LYS A 53 14.32 -18.57 4.76
N ASN A 54 13.76 -19.30 5.74
CA ASN A 54 12.96 -18.78 6.86
C ASN A 54 11.87 -17.78 6.41
N LEU A 55 11.18 -18.10 5.30
CA LEU A 55 10.15 -17.23 4.75
C LEU A 55 8.83 -17.39 5.51
N SER A 56 8.14 -16.25 5.73
CA SER A 56 6.80 -16.25 6.33
C SER A 56 5.77 -16.94 5.43
N ASP A 57 4.68 -17.46 6.02
CA ASP A 57 3.59 -18.10 5.28
C ASP A 57 2.94 -17.16 4.24
N ARG A 58 2.84 -15.87 4.55
CA ARG A 58 2.39 -14.86 3.58
C ARG A 58 3.31 -14.80 2.35
N THR A 59 4.61 -14.82 2.56
CA THR A 59 5.60 -14.81 1.47
C THR A 59 5.57 -16.11 0.69
N ILE A 60 5.40 -17.24 1.38
CA ILE A 60 5.23 -18.55 0.74
C ILE A 60 3.98 -18.58 -0.14
N ASN A 61 2.84 -18.05 0.32
CA ASN A 61 1.63 -17.93 -0.49
C ASN A 61 1.84 -17.07 -1.74
N HIS A 62 2.66 -16.03 -1.62
CA HIS A 62 3.05 -15.24 -2.79
C HIS A 62 3.88 -16.07 -3.79
N CYS A 63 4.82 -16.86 -3.30
CA CYS A 63 5.59 -17.81 -4.11
C CYS A 63 4.68 -18.85 -4.79
N ILE A 64 3.76 -19.48 -4.06
CA ILE A 64 2.79 -20.45 -4.60
C ILE A 64 1.97 -19.81 -5.72
N SER A 65 1.53 -18.57 -5.56
CA SER A 65 0.81 -17.83 -6.61
C SER A 65 1.64 -17.62 -7.87
N GLN A 66 2.95 -17.36 -7.73
CA GLN A 66 3.87 -17.23 -8.85
C GLN A 66 4.14 -18.57 -9.52
N LEU A 67 4.34 -19.64 -8.75
CA LEU A 67 4.48 -21.01 -9.29
C LEU A 67 3.24 -21.42 -10.06
N ARG A 68 2.04 -21.16 -9.52
CA ARG A 68 0.78 -21.41 -10.21
C ARG A 68 0.71 -20.67 -11.55
N PHE A 69 1.08 -19.39 -11.56
CA PHE A 69 1.13 -18.61 -12.80
C PHE A 69 2.12 -19.22 -13.80
N PHE A 70 3.31 -19.56 -13.35
CA PHE A 70 4.35 -20.18 -14.19
C PHE A 70 3.89 -21.50 -14.78
N THR A 71 3.33 -22.39 -13.96
CA THR A 71 2.81 -23.71 -14.40
C THR A 71 1.70 -23.57 -15.45
N LEU A 72 0.70 -22.72 -15.18
CA LEU A 72 -0.45 -22.56 -16.07
C LEU A 72 -0.10 -21.86 -17.40
N TYR A 73 0.76 -20.83 -17.35
CA TYR A 73 0.92 -19.91 -18.48
C TYR A 73 2.28 -19.97 -19.17
N VAL A 74 3.26 -20.61 -18.57
CA VAL A 74 4.59 -20.81 -19.18
C VAL A 74 4.79 -22.27 -19.53
N LEU A 75 4.50 -23.18 -18.60
CA LEU A 75 4.61 -24.62 -18.86
C LEU A 75 3.38 -25.21 -19.52
N HIS A 76 2.26 -24.48 -19.59
CA HIS A 76 0.97 -24.96 -20.14
C HIS A 76 0.46 -26.24 -19.48
N LYS A 77 0.75 -26.43 -18.19
CA LYS A 77 0.31 -27.59 -17.40
C LYS A 77 -0.85 -27.22 -16.47
N PRO A 78 -1.76 -28.16 -16.16
CA PRO A 78 -2.82 -27.92 -15.19
C PRO A 78 -2.24 -27.70 -13.80
N TRP A 79 -2.92 -26.86 -13.01
CA TRP A 79 -2.59 -26.65 -11.61
C TRP A 79 -3.67 -27.25 -10.72
N ASP A 80 -3.26 -28.14 -9.83
CA ASP A 80 -4.14 -28.70 -8.80
C ASP A 80 -3.87 -28.03 -7.44
N ALA A 81 -4.83 -27.21 -7.00
CA ALA A 81 -4.74 -26.49 -5.72
C ALA A 81 -4.79 -27.42 -4.50
N SER A 82 -5.29 -28.67 -4.65
CA SER A 82 -5.31 -29.64 -3.58
C SER A 82 -3.91 -30.19 -3.27
N GLN A 83 -3.05 -30.27 -4.29
CA GLN A 83 -1.67 -30.75 -4.17
C GLN A 83 -0.74 -29.73 -3.52
N LEU A 84 -1.01 -28.44 -3.71
CA LEU A 84 -0.24 -27.34 -3.11
C LEU A 84 -1.19 -26.21 -2.67
N PRO A 85 -1.90 -26.40 -1.54
CA PRO A 85 -2.84 -25.41 -1.04
C PRO A 85 -2.13 -24.18 -0.49
N MET A 86 -2.84 -23.03 -0.52
CA MET A 86 -2.41 -21.84 0.19
C MET A 86 -2.40 -22.08 1.69
N ARG A 87 -1.41 -21.53 2.37
CA ARG A 87 -1.27 -21.63 3.82
C ARG A 87 -2.23 -20.70 4.53
N ARG A 88 -2.78 -21.13 5.64
CA ARG A 88 -3.49 -20.25 6.57
C ARG A 88 -2.45 -19.54 7.42
N PHE A 89 -2.66 -18.26 7.67
CA PHE A 89 -1.83 -17.47 8.58
C PHE A 89 -2.69 -16.38 9.24
N ASP A 90 -2.31 -16.01 10.43
CA ASP A 90 -3.00 -14.94 11.14
C ASP A 90 -2.70 -13.59 10.48
N SER A 91 -3.76 -12.83 10.25
CA SER A 91 -3.63 -11.47 9.77
C SER A 91 -3.71 -10.50 10.95
N TYR A 92 -2.60 -9.87 11.28
CA TYR A 92 -2.60 -8.80 12.28
C TYR A 92 -3.05 -7.50 11.65
N LEU A 93 -3.86 -6.74 12.40
CA LEU A 93 -4.23 -5.41 12.00
C LEU A 93 -2.97 -4.52 12.02
N PRO A 94 -2.74 -3.69 10.99
CA PRO A 94 -1.62 -2.77 10.98
C PRO A 94 -1.78 -1.73 12.09
N TYR A 95 -0.65 -1.29 12.64
CA TYR A 95 -0.66 -0.15 13.53
C TYR A 95 -1.09 1.11 12.79
N VAL A 96 -2.04 1.82 13.37
CA VAL A 96 -2.53 3.12 12.89
C VAL A 96 -2.21 4.17 13.95
N PRO A 97 -1.33 5.13 13.64
CA PRO A 97 -1.05 6.23 14.57
C PRO A 97 -2.30 7.10 14.73
N SER A 98 -2.54 7.59 15.93
CA SER A 98 -3.60 8.56 16.22
C SER A 98 -3.41 9.86 15.44
N GLN A 99 -4.44 10.72 15.41
CA GLN A 99 -4.35 12.03 14.76
C GLN A 99 -3.23 12.89 15.38
N LYS A 100 -3.08 12.86 16.71
CA LYS A 100 -2.01 13.60 17.42
C LYS A 100 -0.62 13.08 17.08
N GLU A 101 -0.44 11.77 17.10
CA GLU A 101 0.84 11.14 16.73
C GLU A 101 1.20 11.41 15.25
N THR A 102 0.22 11.29 14.35
CA THR A 102 0.41 11.58 12.92
C THR A 102 0.85 13.03 12.72
N TRP A 103 0.17 13.97 13.36
CA TRP A 103 0.51 15.40 13.31
C TRP A 103 1.91 15.66 13.85
N ALA A 104 2.21 15.17 15.04
CA ALA A 104 3.51 15.34 15.68
C ALA A 104 4.65 14.75 14.83
N PHE A 105 4.44 13.55 14.28
CA PHE A 105 5.42 12.90 13.41
C PHE A 105 5.69 13.70 12.14
N ILE A 106 4.66 14.18 11.43
CA ILE A 106 4.81 15.01 10.23
C ILE A 106 5.57 16.30 10.56
N HIS A 107 5.26 16.93 11.71
CA HIS A 107 5.88 18.20 12.11
C HIS A 107 7.29 18.05 12.69
N SER A 108 7.71 16.84 13.07
CA SER A 108 9.08 16.57 13.53
C SER A 108 10.13 16.69 12.42
N PHE A 109 9.72 16.70 11.15
CA PHE A 109 10.65 16.85 10.02
C PHE A 109 11.02 18.32 9.81
N SER A 110 12.31 18.62 9.86
CA SER A 110 12.87 19.92 9.45
C SER A 110 12.91 20.09 7.92
N ASN A 111 13.05 18.98 7.17
CA ASN A 111 13.08 18.99 5.71
C ASN A 111 11.68 19.26 5.15
N PRO A 112 11.44 20.39 4.45
CA PRO A 112 10.13 20.75 3.93
C PRO A 112 9.61 19.77 2.87
N LYS A 113 10.50 19.11 2.11
CA LYS A 113 10.11 18.07 1.13
C LYS A 113 9.49 16.86 1.82
N HIS A 114 10.11 16.36 2.88
CA HIS A 114 9.60 15.20 3.65
C HIS A 114 8.27 15.53 4.31
N LYS A 115 8.16 16.72 4.92
CA LYS A 115 6.93 17.20 5.52
C LYS A 115 5.79 17.29 4.49
N ALA A 116 6.03 17.85 3.31
CA ALA A 116 5.04 17.97 2.25
C ALA A 116 4.57 16.59 1.73
N ILE A 117 5.49 15.65 1.54
CA ILE A 117 5.15 14.29 1.10
C ILE A 117 4.22 13.62 2.11
N LEU A 118 4.58 13.61 3.40
CA LEU A 118 3.80 12.95 4.44
C LEU A 118 2.44 13.65 4.66
N SER A 119 2.41 15.00 4.57
CA SER A 119 1.16 15.75 4.65
C SER A 119 0.19 15.36 3.55
N LEU A 120 0.65 15.19 2.30
CA LEU A 120 -0.19 14.73 1.20
C LEU A 120 -0.62 13.26 1.37
N MET A 121 0.28 12.40 1.83
CA MET A 121 -0.06 10.99 2.08
C MET A 121 -1.14 10.85 3.15
N TYR A 122 -1.07 11.62 4.22
CA TYR A 122 -2.06 11.57 5.28
C TYR A 122 -3.35 12.32 4.91
N SER A 123 -3.26 13.57 4.39
CA SER A 123 -4.44 14.41 4.17
C SER A 123 -5.29 14.00 2.98
N ALA A 124 -4.73 13.26 2.02
CA ALA A 124 -5.39 12.82 0.80
C ALA A 124 -5.39 11.28 0.61
N GLY A 125 -4.81 10.56 1.55
CA GLY A 125 -4.73 9.09 1.51
C GLY A 125 -3.93 8.55 0.33
N LEU A 126 -2.94 9.29 -0.19
CA LEU A 126 -2.19 8.91 -1.39
C LEU A 126 -1.29 7.70 -1.13
N ARG A 127 -1.15 6.84 -2.14
CA ARG A 127 -0.10 5.82 -2.15
C ARG A 127 1.25 6.47 -2.37
N VAL A 128 2.33 5.86 -1.85
CA VAL A 128 3.68 6.39 -2.02
C VAL A 128 4.06 6.61 -3.48
N GLY A 129 3.69 5.70 -4.38
CA GLY A 129 3.94 5.87 -5.81
C GLY A 129 3.13 7.01 -6.42
N GLU A 130 1.91 7.24 -5.94
CA GLU A 130 1.06 8.35 -6.39
C GLU A 130 1.65 9.70 -5.97
N VAL A 131 2.03 9.85 -4.70
CA VAL A 131 2.61 11.11 -4.23
C VAL A 131 3.96 11.41 -4.90
N CYS A 132 4.82 10.41 -5.11
CA CYS A 132 6.08 10.60 -5.81
C CYS A 132 5.88 11.04 -7.26
N ALA A 133 4.84 10.54 -7.93
CA ALA A 133 4.55 10.83 -9.33
C ALA A 133 3.77 12.13 -9.55
N LEU A 134 3.36 12.85 -8.49
CA LEU A 134 2.62 14.10 -8.63
C LEU A 134 3.41 15.16 -9.41
N ARG A 135 2.70 15.86 -10.28
CA ARG A 135 3.19 17.02 -11.00
C ARG A 135 2.56 18.31 -10.45
N TYR A 136 3.18 19.44 -10.75
CA TYR A 136 2.63 20.75 -10.38
C TYR A 136 1.20 20.95 -10.89
N GLU A 137 0.94 20.56 -12.13
CA GLU A 137 -0.35 20.68 -12.81
C GLU A 137 -1.46 19.80 -12.21
N ASP A 138 -1.11 18.80 -11.39
CA ASP A 138 -2.07 17.93 -10.74
C ASP A 138 -2.73 18.59 -9.51
N ILE A 139 -2.20 19.72 -9.05
CA ILE A 139 -2.69 20.43 -7.87
C ILE A 139 -3.63 21.55 -8.28
N SER A 140 -4.92 21.35 -8.06
CA SER A 140 -5.93 22.39 -8.28
C SER A 140 -6.24 23.13 -6.98
N ARG A 141 -5.70 24.35 -6.87
CA ARG A 141 -5.95 25.24 -5.72
C ARG A 141 -7.38 25.75 -5.67
N SER A 142 -7.97 26.06 -6.84
CA SER A 142 -9.32 26.59 -6.94
C SER A 142 -10.39 25.58 -6.54
N SER A 143 -10.23 24.31 -6.92
CA SER A 143 -11.17 23.24 -6.57
C SER A 143 -10.78 22.45 -5.32
N MET A 144 -9.61 22.74 -4.70
CA MET A 144 -9.05 22.02 -3.58
C MET A 144 -8.98 20.50 -3.83
N ARG A 145 -8.47 20.11 -5.00
CA ARG A 145 -8.36 18.72 -5.45
C ARG A 145 -6.97 18.39 -5.97
N ILE A 146 -6.62 17.12 -5.87
CA ILE A 146 -5.40 16.53 -6.44
C ILE A 146 -5.83 15.56 -7.53
N HIS A 147 -5.36 15.73 -8.73
CA HIS A 147 -5.58 14.78 -9.83
C HIS A 147 -4.57 13.65 -9.74
N ILE A 148 -5.03 12.43 -9.56
CA ILE A 148 -4.19 11.23 -9.49
C ILE A 148 -4.28 10.50 -10.82
N ARG A 149 -3.24 10.67 -11.64
CA ARG A 149 -3.12 10.03 -12.94
C ARG A 149 -2.68 8.58 -12.79
N HIS A 150 -3.16 7.71 -13.66
CA HIS A 150 -2.71 6.31 -13.78
C HIS A 150 -2.64 5.57 -12.44
N SER A 151 -3.70 5.67 -11.63
CA SER A 151 -3.78 4.91 -10.39
C SER A 151 -3.56 3.41 -10.67
N LYS A 152 -3.22 2.61 -9.64
CA LYS A 152 -3.09 1.13 -9.76
C LYS A 152 -4.33 0.48 -10.40
N ALA A 153 -5.46 1.18 -10.41
CA ALA A 153 -6.71 0.77 -11.06
C ALA A 153 -6.77 1.06 -12.57
N ARG A 154 -5.74 1.70 -13.15
CA ARG A 154 -5.71 2.21 -14.53
C ARG A 154 -6.83 3.23 -14.84
N SER A 155 -7.37 3.88 -13.82
CA SER A 155 -8.33 4.96 -13.93
C SER A 155 -7.82 6.16 -13.14
N ASP A 156 -8.02 7.33 -13.69
CA ASP A 156 -7.75 8.58 -13.00
C ASP A 156 -8.79 8.81 -11.90
N ARG A 157 -8.38 9.47 -10.84
CA ARG A 157 -9.29 9.91 -9.78
C ARG A 157 -8.86 11.25 -9.21
N TYR A 158 -9.79 11.88 -8.50
CA TYR A 158 -9.49 13.06 -7.70
C TYR A 158 -9.42 12.70 -6.22
N ALA A 159 -8.41 13.22 -5.53
CA ALA A 159 -8.30 13.19 -4.08
C ALA A 159 -8.54 14.59 -3.51
N ILE A 160 -8.90 14.67 -2.23
CA ILE A 160 -9.07 15.95 -1.54
C ILE A 160 -7.70 16.59 -1.28
N LEU A 161 -7.64 17.92 -1.35
CA LEU A 161 -6.49 18.72 -0.97
C LEU A 161 -6.86 19.53 0.28
N SER A 162 -6.32 19.19 1.44
CA SER A 162 -6.58 19.98 2.65
C SER A 162 -5.81 21.31 2.61
N ARG A 163 -6.33 22.34 3.29
CA ARG A 163 -5.68 23.66 3.37
C ARG A 163 -4.30 23.55 4.01
N ASN A 164 -4.18 22.86 5.14
CA ASN A 164 -2.90 22.66 5.82
C ASN A 164 -1.86 21.94 4.93
N ALA A 165 -2.28 20.92 4.15
CA ALA A 165 -1.38 20.27 3.22
C ALA A 165 -0.97 21.18 2.05
N LEU A 166 -1.89 22.02 1.56
CA LEU A 166 -1.58 23.01 0.52
C LEU A 166 -0.58 24.06 1.03
N ASP A 167 -0.71 24.52 2.27
CA ASP A 167 0.23 25.49 2.86
C ASP A 167 1.63 24.90 3.00
N ILE A 168 1.74 23.68 3.54
CA ILE A 168 3.02 22.96 3.66
C ILE A 168 3.62 22.71 2.27
N LEU A 169 2.80 22.28 1.29
CA LEU A 169 3.23 22.05 -0.07
C LEU A 169 3.71 23.35 -0.74
N THR A 170 3.02 24.45 -0.48
CA THR A 170 3.38 25.78 -1.01
C THR A 170 4.73 26.23 -0.47
N GLN A 171 4.96 26.11 0.85
CA GLN A 171 6.25 26.43 1.47
C GLN A 171 7.38 25.57 0.86
N TYR A 172 7.15 24.28 0.71
CA TYR A 172 8.10 23.39 0.05
C TYR A 172 8.37 23.84 -1.40
N TRP A 173 7.33 24.15 -2.18
CA TRP A 173 7.44 24.53 -3.59
C TRP A 173 8.29 25.78 -3.78
N PHE A 174 8.10 26.80 -2.93
CA PHE A 174 8.95 27.99 -2.92
C PHE A 174 10.40 27.66 -2.57
N HIS A 175 10.60 26.85 -1.53
CA HIS A 175 11.93 26.43 -1.09
C HIS A 175 12.67 25.60 -2.15
N ALA A 176 11.94 24.80 -2.93
CA ALA A 176 12.49 23.97 -4.00
C ALA A 176 12.74 24.70 -5.33
N GLY A 177 12.59 26.03 -5.39
CA GLY A 177 12.80 26.80 -6.60
C GLY A 177 11.67 26.74 -7.62
N ARG A 178 10.44 26.45 -7.17
CA ARG A 178 9.21 26.45 -7.98
C ARG A 178 9.23 25.46 -9.16
N PRO A 179 9.43 24.16 -8.91
CA PRO A 179 9.45 23.17 -9.99
C PRO A 179 8.11 23.15 -10.76
N THR A 180 8.19 23.08 -12.08
CA THR A 180 7.02 23.05 -13.00
C THR A 180 6.70 21.63 -13.50
N GLY A 181 7.62 20.66 -13.30
CA GLY A 181 7.45 19.26 -13.64
C GLY A 181 6.93 18.42 -12.46
N PHE A 182 7.70 17.39 -12.08
CA PHE A 182 7.39 16.63 -10.87
C PHE A 182 7.50 17.51 -9.62
N LEU A 183 6.51 17.42 -8.72
CA LEU A 183 6.58 18.11 -7.44
C LEU A 183 7.73 17.62 -6.57
N PHE A 184 8.02 16.32 -6.66
CA PHE A 184 9.09 15.66 -5.92
C PHE A 184 10.06 14.99 -6.89
N PRO A 185 10.90 15.77 -7.58
CA PRO A 185 11.80 15.23 -8.58
C PRO A 185 12.91 14.37 -7.94
N ASN A 186 13.42 13.44 -8.74
CA ASN A 186 14.61 12.67 -8.40
C ASN A 186 15.82 13.61 -8.33
N ARG A 187 16.72 13.38 -7.37
CA ARG A 187 17.90 14.24 -7.16
C ARG A 187 18.90 14.19 -8.32
N LYS A 188 19.06 13.02 -8.96
CA LYS A 188 20.03 12.81 -10.04
C LYS A 188 19.45 13.15 -11.43
N ASP A 189 18.16 12.95 -11.61
CA ASP A 189 17.46 13.16 -12.87
C ASP A 189 16.09 13.81 -12.58
N PRO A 190 16.00 15.15 -12.60
CA PRO A 190 14.74 15.87 -12.34
C PRO A 190 13.60 15.56 -13.31
N ALA A 191 13.90 14.98 -14.49
CA ALA A 191 12.89 14.53 -15.43
C ALA A 191 12.15 13.26 -14.95
N ARG A 192 12.62 12.63 -13.88
CA ARG A 192 12.00 11.45 -13.25
C ARG A 192 11.46 11.79 -11.85
N PRO A 193 10.43 11.07 -11.40
CA PRO A 193 9.94 11.21 -10.04
C PRO A 193 10.94 10.65 -9.02
N MET A 194 10.80 11.08 -7.77
CA MET A 194 11.53 10.49 -6.65
C MET A 194 11.16 9.02 -6.49
N ALA A 195 12.13 8.18 -6.15
CA ALA A 195 11.89 6.76 -5.92
C ALA A 195 11.10 6.53 -4.62
N SER A 196 10.06 5.71 -4.68
CA SER A 196 9.17 5.43 -3.55
C SER A 196 9.90 4.85 -2.33
N TYR A 197 10.98 4.08 -2.52
CA TYR A 197 11.74 3.52 -1.40
C TYR A 197 12.38 4.60 -0.53
N THR A 198 12.73 5.76 -1.10
CA THR A 198 13.32 6.89 -0.37
C THR A 198 12.37 7.42 0.71
N VAL A 199 11.05 7.36 0.46
CA VAL A 199 10.05 7.80 1.45
C VAL A 199 10.07 6.89 2.68
N ASN A 200 10.11 5.57 2.48
CA ASN A 200 10.24 4.62 3.60
C ASN A 200 11.57 4.79 4.35
N GLN A 201 12.66 5.10 3.64
CA GLN A 201 13.97 5.33 4.28
C GLN A 201 13.94 6.52 5.24
N PHE A 202 13.40 7.68 4.84
CA PHE A 202 13.37 8.83 5.74
C PHE A 202 12.33 8.69 6.86
N ILE A 203 11.21 7.96 6.65
CA ILE A 203 10.28 7.59 7.71
C ILE A 203 11.01 6.75 8.76
N PHE A 204 11.65 5.66 8.34
CA PHE A 204 12.38 4.77 9.25
C PHE A 204 13.51 5.49 10.01
N ALA A 205 14.29 6.36 9.33
CA ALA A 205 15.33 7.15 9.96
C ALA A 205 14.74 8.07 11.05
N LYS A 206 13.59 8.71 10.79
CA LYS A 206 12.91 9.58 11.76
C LYS A 206 12.33 8.80 12.94
N GLU A 207 11.74 7.63 12.73
CA GLU A 207 11.29 6.76 13.81
C GLU A 207 12.42 6.39 14.75
N LYS A 208 13.57 6.00 14.18
CA LYS A 208 14.77 5.67 14.96
C LYS A 208 15.26 6.87 15.76
N GLU A 209 15.28 8.07 15.14
CA GLU A 209 15.66 9.32 15.81
C GLU A 209 14.73 9.64 17.01
N LEU A 210 13.43 9.39 16.85
CA LEU A 210 12.42 9.65 17.89
C LEU A 210 12.24 8.50 18.89
N GLY A 211 12.94 7.38 18.74
CA GLY A 211 12.83 6.21 19.61
C GLY A 211 11.44 5.58 19.60
N LEU A 212 10.70 5.64 18.49
CA LEU A 212 9.35 5.12 18.41
C LEU A 212 9.34 3.59 18.44
N LYS A 213 8.36 3.01 19.18
CA LYS A 213 8.21 1.55 19.33
C LYS A 213 7.50 0.89 18.15
N HIS A 214 6.73 1.65 17.37
CA HIS A 214 5.95 1.15 16.24
C HIS A 214 6.68 1.43 14.93
N GLN A 215 6.59 0.50 14.01
CA GLN A 215 7.16 0.66 12.68
C GLN A 215 6.15 1.34 11.76
N LEU A 216 6.31 2.65 11.54
CA LEU A 216 5.54 3.41 10.58
C LEU A 216 6.05 3.13 9.15
N THR A 217 5.13 3.04 8.24
CA THR A 217 5.41 2.89 6.81
C THR A 217 4.58 3.91 6.02
N CYS A 218 4.87 4.05 4.75
CA CYS A 218 4.01 4.84 3.87
C CYS A 218 2.53 4.41 3.94
N HIS A 219 2.26 3.12 4.13
CA HIS A 219 0.89 2.62 4.26
C HIS A 219 0.22 3.00 5.57
N SER A 220 0.98 3.21 6.65
CA SER A 220 0.43 3.63 7.94
C SER A 220 -0.28 4.99 7.84
N PHE A 221 0.26 5.95 7.07
CA PHE A 221 -0.39 7.26 6.85
C PHE A 221 -1.67 7.15 6.05
N ARG A 222 -1.70 6.26 5.06
CA ARG A 222 -2.90 6.00 4.27
C ARG A 222 -3.96 5.25 5.09
N HIS A 223 -3.56 4.32 5.94
CA HIS A 223 -4.46 3.67 6.90
C HIS A 223 -5.01 4.67 7.91
N ALA A 224 -4.15 5.54 8.46
CA ALA A 224 -4.58 6.61 9.34
C ALA A 224 -5.61 7.55 8.68
N PHE A 225 -5.41 7.96 7.43
CA PHE A 225 -6.40 8.73 6.68
C PHE A 225 -7.76 8.01 6.60
N GLY A 226 -7.77 6.75 6.17
CA GLY A 226 -9.02 6.00 6.04
C GLY A 226 -9.72 5.74 7.36
N THR A 227 -8.95 5.40 8.42
CA THR A 227 -9.46 5.16 9.76
C THR A 227 -10.04 6.42 10.38
N HIS A 228 -9.31 7.53 10.33
CA HIS A 228 -9.76 8.81 10.91
C HIS A 228 -10.96 9.41 10.14
N LEU A 229 -11.05 9.19 8.81
CA LEU A 229 -12.26 9.55 8.07
C LEU A 229 -13.47 8.76 8.55
N TYR A 230 -13.30 7.45 8.74
CA TYR A 230 -14.36 6.59 9.24
C TYR A 230 -14.78 6.99 10.67
N GLU A 231 -13.84 7.24 11.56
CA GLU A 231 -14.08 7.72 12.93
C GLU A 231 -14.81 9.08 12.94
N ASN A 232 -14.56 9.92 11.94
CA ASN A 232 -15.24 11.20 11.75
C ASN A 232 -16.61 11.08 11.01
N GLY A 233 -17.12 9.86 10.82
CA GLY A 233 -18.44 9.60 10.28
C GLY A 233 -18.55 9.49 8.75
N ALA A 234 -17.44 9.47 8.02
CA ALA A 234 -17.48 9.23 6.59
C ALA A 234 -17.91 7.76 6.29
N ASP A 235 -18.81 7.57 5.35
CA ASP A 235 -19.23 6.25 4.94
C ASP A 235 -18.17 5.50 4.13
N LEU A 236 -18.25 4.17 4.13
CA LEU A 236 -17.24 3.32 3.48
C LEU A 236 -17.19 3.49 1.95
N LEU A 237 -18.26 3.89 1.29
CA LEU A 237 -18.26 4.11 -0.16
C LEU A 237 -17.50 5.39 -0.50
N THR A 238 -17.70 6.44 0.28
CA THR A 238 -16.92 7.69 0.18
C THR A 238 -15.44 7.43 0.41
N ILE A 239 -15.08 6.69 1.47
CA ILE A 239 -13.69 6.33 1.76
C ILE A 239 -13.10 5.47 0.62
N LYS A 240 -13.85 4.49 0.11
CA LYS A 240 -13.46 3.68 -1.05
C LYS A 240 -13.16 4.54 -2.27
N ALA A 241 -14.04 5.50 -2.58
CA ALA A 241 -13.89 6.40 -3.73
C ALA A 241 -12.64 7.29 -3.57
N LEU A 242 -12.45 7.94 -2.42
CA LEU A 242 -11.30 8.79 -2.13
C LEU A 242 -9.98 8.02 -2.21
N LEU A 243 -9.94 6.81 -1.66
CA LEU A 243 -8.74 5.97 -1.70
C LEU A 243 -8.53 5.28 -3.06
N GLY A 244 -9.53 5.21 -3.92
CA GLY A 244 -9.45 4.48 -5.19
C GLY A 244 -9.25 2.97 -4.97
N HIS A 245 -10.04 2.38 -4.08
CA HIS A 245 -10.08 0.94 -3.88
C HIS A 245 -10.98 0.27 -4.91
N LYS A 246 -10.48 -0.77 -5.59
CA LYS A 246 -11.29 -1.56 -6.55
C LYS A 246 -12.41 -2.34 -5.85
N SER A 247 -12.12 -2.91 -4.69
CA SER A 247 -13.05 -3.73 -3.91
C SER A 247 -13.39 -3.04 -2.58
N LEU A 248 -14.64 -3.19 -2.14
CA LEU A 248 -15.07 -2.73 -0.82
C LEU A 248 -14.32 -3.48 0.30
N ASN A 249 -13.96 -4.74 0.09
CA ASN A 249 -13.17 -5.54 1.04
C ASN A 249 -11.84 -4.87 1.43
N SER A 250 -11.25 -4.05 0.54
CA SER A 250 -10.05 -3.28 0.88
C SER A 250 -10.34 -2.08 1.79
N THR A 251 -11.61 -1.71 1.96
CA THR A 251 -12.05 -0.57 2.75
C THR A 251 -12.64 -1.02 4.10
N THR A 252 -13.18 -2.25 4.17
CA THR A 252 -13.74 -2.79 5.42
C THR A 252 -12.72 -2.89 6.56
N ILE A 253 -11.44 -2.91 6.24
CA ILE A 253 -10.37 -2.88 7.25
C ILE A 253 -10.49 -1.66 8.19
N TYR A 254 -11.02 -0.52 7.72
CA TYR A 254 -11.16 0.69 8.53
C TYR A 254 -12.24 0.56 9.61
N VAL A 255 -13.23 -0.30 9.42
CA VAL A 255 -14.21 -0.66 10.47
C VAL A 255 -13.52 -1.38 11.64
N HIS A 256 -12.55 -2.24 11.33
CA HIS A 256 -11.80 -2.98 12.35
C HIS A 256 -10.68 -2.16 12.99
N LEU A 257 -10.18 -1.14 12.29
CA LEU A 257 -9.10 -0.27 12.78
C LEU A 257 -9.61 0.90 13.61
N ALA A 258 -10.85 1.34 13.39
CA ALA A 258 -11.44 2.44 14.12
C ALA A 258 -11.68 2.07 15.60
N SER A 259 -11.20 2.92 16.50
CA SER A 259 -11.35 2.75 17.95
C SER A 259 -12.81 2.85 18.41
N ASN A 260 -13.65 3.59 17.66
CA ASN A 260 -15.02 3.92 18.03
C ASN A 260 -16.07 3.24 17.15
N GLY A 261 -15.70 2.33 16.24
CA GLY A 261 -16.60 1.81 15.21
C GLY A 261 -17.82 1.07 15.74
N ILE A 262 -17.72 0.44 16.92
CA ILE A 262 -18.82 -0.30 17.55
C ILE A 262 -19.42 0.50 18.72
N SER A 263 -18.63 1.35 19.40
CA SER A 263 -19.08 2.10 20.59
C SER A 263 -20.11 3.19 20.30
N ASN A 264 -20.21 3.66 19.06
CA ASN A 264 -21.20 4.66 18.64
C ASN A 264 -22.49 4.05 18.05
N ALA A 265 -22.59 2.72 18.00
CA ALA A 265 -23.80 2.05 17.57
C ALA A 265 -24.83 2.08 18.71
N VAL A 266 -25.84 2.91 18.58
CA VAL A 266 -26.99 2.94 19.50
C VAL A 266 -28.01 1.92 19.04
N SER A 267 -28.42 1.03 19.95
CA SER A 267 -29.46 0.03 19.67
C SER A 267 -30.73 0.70 19.14
N PRO A 268 -31.35 0.19 18.07
CA PRO A 268 -32.66 0.69 17.64
C PRO A 268 -33.69 0.64 18.76
N PHE A 269 -33.61 -0.31 19.68
CA PHE A 269 -34.51 -0.44 20.81
C PHE A 269 -34.33 0.70 21.81
N ASP A 270 -33.11 1.20 22.05
CA ASP A 270 -32.86 2.34 22.92
C ASP A 270 -33.38 3.66 22.34
N ARG A 271 -33.48 3.75 20.99
CA ARG A 271 -34.08 4.89 20.31
C ARG A 271 -35.63 4.88 20.40
N MET A 272 -36.24 3.73 20.60
CA MET A 272 -37.69 3.61 20.74
C MET A 272 -38.18 3.97 22.15
N GLY A 273 -37.30 3.90 23.18
CA GLY A 273 -37.61 4.25 24.57
C GLY A 273 -37.48 5.75 24.90
N GLY A 274 -36.99 6.59 23.98
CA GLY A 274 -36.80 8.03 24.15
C GLY A 274 -38.03 8.90 23.85
N GLY A 275 -39.18 8.33 23.64
CA GLY A 275 -40.45 9.05 23.60
C GLY A 275 -40.89 9.39 25.03
N SER A 276 -40.71 10.65 25.41
CA SER A 276 -41.10 11.23 26.68
C SER A 276 -42.54 10.80 27.09
N LEU A 277 -42.63 10.07 28.18
CA LEU A 277 -43.80 10.11 29.05
C LEU A 277 -43.66 11.42 29.87
N GLY A 278 -44.38 12.41 29.43
CA GLY A 278 -44.53 13.66 30.13
C GLY A 278 -45.64 14.45 29.48
#